data_50cf67504f62435eea37e0a8a5cf3400
#
_entry.id   50cf67504f62435eea37e0a8a5cf3400
#
_cell.length_a   1.000
_cell.length_b   1.000
_cell.length_c   1.000
_cell.angle_alpha   90.00
_cell.angle_beta   90.00
_cell.angle_gamma   90.00
#
_symmetry.space_group_name_H-M   'P 1'
#
loop_
_entity.id
_entity.type
_entity.pdbx_description
1 polymer ?
#
loop_
_entity_poly.entity_id
_entity_poly.type
_entity_poly.pdbx_seq_one_letter_code
_entity_poly.pdbx_strand_id
1 'polypeptide(L)'
;VKSDAEPVRLAGFELRQRRHVCAFFNSDEEAYRVLLPFIADGFCCGHKAVHLLNPGERANHLERLSQAGINTQAAEQSGQLELSTNTDTYLSDGRFDQDRMIAVFTELASGNAEGPYPLSRIVCHMDWAADGRSHVADLIEFEARVNDVWSQHDDVVICVYDLAKFGGDTVVDVMRSHPLVVIGGILHENPFFVPPAQFLEEFRSRRAAGSPWTCSEVENDDGT
;
A
#
# COMPACT_ATOMS: atom_id res chain seq x y z
N VAL A 1 -4.74 24.69 15.99
CA VAL A 1 -5.27 23.86 17.10
C VAL A 1 -5.38 22.48 16.52
N LYS A 2 -4.47 21.55 16.84
CA LYS A 2 -4.58 20.14 16.46
C LYS A 2 -5.83 19.59 17.13
N SER A 3 -6.73 19.04 16.33
CA SER A 3 -7.90 18.30 16.78
C SER A 3 -7.45 17.19 17.73
N ASP A 4 -8.19 16.99 18.84
CA ASP A 4 -8.12 15.78 19.69
C ASP A 4 -8.73 14.58 18.94
N ALA A 5 -8.26 14.31 17.72
CA ALA A 5 -8.69 13.15 16.95
C ALA A 5 -8.28 11.88 17.71
N GLU A 6 -9.21 10.94 17.83
CA GLU A 6 -8.90 9.65 18.45
C GLU A 6 -7.72 8.98 17.77
N PRO A 7 -6.80 8.37 18.56
CA PRO A 7 -5.60 7.75 18.01
C PRO A 7 -5.98 6.56 17.13
N VAL A 8 -5.48 6.54 15.90
CA VAL A 8 -5.65 5.40 15.00
C VAL A 8 -4.71 4.28 15.42
N ARG A 9 -5.23 3.06 15.57
CA ARG A 9 -4.45 1.88 15.97
C ARG A 9 -4.36 0.86 14.85
N LEU A 10 -3.16 0.32 14.64
CA LEU A 10 -2.89 -0.78 13.72
C LEU A 10 -1.99 -1.81 14.41
N ALA A 11 -2.35 -3.09 14.33
CA ALA A 11 -1.55 -4.20 14.88
C ALA A 11 -1.13 -3.96 16.35
N GLY A 12 -2.02 -3.37 17.18
CA GLY A 12 -1.79 -3.10 18.60
C GLY A 12 -1.01 -1.81 18.92
N PHE A 13 -0.58 -1.05 17.92
CA PHE A 13 0.19 0.17 18.08
C PHE A 13 -0.58 1.40 17.57
N GLU A 14 -0.26 2.57 18.14
CA GLU A 14 -0.82 3.84 17.74
C GLU A 14 -0.03 4.45 16.59
N LEU A 15 -0.74 4.79 15.49
CA LEU A 15 -0.21 5.53 14.36
C LEU A 15 -0.20 7.03 14.69
N ARG A 16 0.97 7.63 14.71
CA ARG A 16 1.14 9.05 15.03
C ARG A 16 1.21 9.91 13.78
N GLN A 17 2.39 10.46 13.45
CA GLN A 17 2.58 11.42 12.36
C GLN A 17 2.83 10.79 10.99
N ARG A 18 3.37 9.56 10.97
CA ARG A 18 3.66 8.82 9.74
C ARG A 18 2.60 7.76 9.59
N ARG A 19 1.92 7.73 8.46
CA ARG A 19 0.73 6.89 8.25
C ARG A 19 0.75 6.14 6.92
N HIS A 20 1.93 6.07 6.28
CA HIS A 20 2.18 5.23 5.11
C HIS A 20 2.92 3.95 5.55
N VAL A 21 2.27 2.81 5.35
CA VAL A 21 2.67 1.52 5.93
C VAL A 21 2.79 0.48 4.83
N CYS A 22 3.92 -0.22 4.71
CA CYS A 22 3.94 -1.50 4.00
C CYS A 22 3.61 -2.63 4.96
N ALA A 23 2.74 -3.54 4.53
CA ALA A 23 2.34 -4.70 5.32
C ALA A 23 2.61 -5.98 4.54
N PHE A 24 3.45 -6.84 5.10
CA PHE A 24 3.87 -8.10 4.50
C PHE A 24 3.15 -9.27 5.15
N PHE A 25 2.48 -10.09 4.35
CA PHE A 25 1.74 -11.26 4.81
C PHE A 25 2.10 -12.50 4.00
N ASN A 26 2.00 -13.67 4.65
CA ASN A 26 2.21 -14.97 4.00
C ASN A 26 0.90 -15.56 3.45
N SER A 27 -0.24 -14.98 3.80
CA SER A 27 -1.56 -15.44 3.35
C SER A 27 -2.63 -14.38 3.61
N ASP A 28 -3.75 -14.47 2.87
CA ASP A 28 -4.93 -13.64 3.08
C ASP A 28 -5.48 -13.76 4.50
N GLU A 29 -5.45 -14.97 5.08
CA GLU A 29 -5.92 -15.20 6.44
C GLU A 29 -5.10 -14.44 7.48
N GLU A 30 -3.78 -14.35 7.27
CA GLU A 30 -2.91 -13.52 8.10
C GLU A 30 -3.23 -12.04 7.91
N ALA A 31 -3.40 -11.59 6.67
CA ALA A 31 -3.76 -10.20 6.36
C ALA A 31 -5.07 -9.79 7.03
N TYR A 32 -6.13 -10.57 6.89
CA TYR A 32 -7.41 -10.26 7.53
C TYR A 32 -7.34 -10.29 9.05
N ARG A 33 -6.62 -11.22 9.64
CA ARG A 33 -6.45 -11.25 11.10
C ARG A 33 -5.85 -9.95 11.66
N VAL A 34 -4.97 -9.31 10.90
CA VAL A 34 -4.30 -8.05 11.29
C VAL A 34 -5.11 -6.82 10.90
N LEU A 35 -5.65 -6.81 9.68
CA LEU A 35 -6.30 -5.61 9.12
C LEU A 35 -7.77 -5.47 9.54
N LEU A 36 -8.49 -6.55 9.76
CA LEU A 36 -9.91 -6.50 10.06
C LEU A 36 -10.24 -5.70 11.35
N PRO A 37 -9.48 -5.85 12.45
CA PRO A 37 -9.67 -4.99 13.62
C PRO A 37 -9.43 -3.50 13.33
N PHE A 38 -8.43 -3.16 12.52
CA PHE A 38 -8.14 -1.79 12.08
C PHE A 38 -9.29 -1.22 11.23
N ILE A 39 -9.84 -2.03 10.31
CA ILE A 39 -10.96 -1.63 9.46
C ILE A 39 -12.22 -1.41 10.32
N ALA A 40 -12.57 -2.37 11.18
CA ALA A 40 -13.76 -2.31 12.04
C ALA A 40 -13.71 -1.11 12.99
N ASP A 41 -12.55 -0.84 13.60
CA ASP A 41 -12.34 0.35 14.43
C ASP A 41 -12.57 1.64 13.63
N GLY A 42 -12.17 1.69 12.36
CA GLY A 42 -12.45 2.83 11.47
C GLY A 42 -13.93 3.08 11.28
N PHE A 43 -14.73 2.05 11.09
CA PHE A 43 -16.19 2.19 11.00
C PHE A 43 -16.79 2.69 12.31
N CYS A 44 -16.33 2.22 13.46
CA CYS A 44 -16.77 2.70 14.77
C CYS A 44 -16.44 4.18 14.99
N CYS A 45 -15.30 4.64 14.51
CA CYS A 45 -14.87 6.05 14.59
C CYS A 45 -15.52 6.96 13.53
N GLY A 46 -16.34 6.42 12.63
CA GLY A 46 -16.94 7.19 11.53
C GLY A 46 -15.95 7.57 10.43
N HIS A 47 -14.84 6.84 10.29
CA HIS A 47 -13.87 7.05 9.23
C HIS A 47 -14.35 6.45 7.91
N LYS A 48 -13.85 6.98 6.79
CA LYS A 48 -14.05 6.37 5.45
C LYS A 48 -13.10 5.20 5.27
N ALA A 49 -13.59 4.11 4.70
CA ALA A 49 -12.79 2.97 4.27
C ALA A 49 -12.68 2.96 2.74
N VAL A 50 -11.46 2.99 2.21
CA VAL A 50 -11.18 2.88 0.76
C VAL A 50 -10.29 1.68 0.55
N HIS A 51 -10.79 0.64 -0.13
CA HIS A 51 -10.03 -0.58 -0.32
C HIS A 51 -9.87 -0.90 -1.80
N LEU A 52 -8.61 -1.07 -2.22
CA LEU A 52 -8.22 -1.51 -3.55
C LEU A 52 -7.89 -3.01 -3.49
N LEU A 53 -8.84 -3.84 -3.92
CA LEU A 53 -8.79 -5.29 -3.79
C LEU A 53 -8.18 -5.94 -5.04
N ASN A 54 -7.69 -7.17 -4.90
CA ASN A 54 -7.41 -7.99 -6.07
C ASN A 54 -8.69 -8.35 -6.82
N PRO A 55 -8.65 -8.52 -8.16
CA PRO A 55 -9.80 -8.93 -8.95
C PRO A 55 -10.44 -10.22 -8.42
N GLY A 56 -11.76 -10.21 -8.33
CA GLY A 56 -12.53 -11.36 -7.85
C GLY A 56 -12.70 -11.48 -6.34
N GLU A 57 -12.02 -10.69 -5.54
CA GLU A 57 -12.04 -10.81 -4.06
C GLU A 57 -13.18 -10.03 -3.38
N ARG A 58 -13.90 -9.20 -4.10
CA ARG A 58 -14.96 -8.35 -3.55
C ARG A 58 -15.97 -9.10 -2.68
N ALA A 59 -16.47 -10.24 -3.13
CA ALA A 59 -17.50 -10.99 -2.40
C ALA A 59 -16.97 -11.53 -1.06
N ASN A 60 -15.77 -12.13 -1.08
CA ASN A 60 -15.09 -12.61 0.13
C ASN A 60 -14.80 -11.47 1.10
N HIS A 61 -14.34 -10.33 0.59
CA HIS A 61 -14.07 -9.15 1.43
C HIS A 61 -15.33 -8.64 2.12
N LEU A 62 -16.43 -8.44 1.39
CA LEU A 62 -17.70 -8.01 1.96
C LEU A 62 -18.25 -9.00 3.00
N GLU A 63 -18.10 -10.31 2.77
CA GLU A 63 -18.48 -11.34 3.73
C GLU A 63 -17.70 -11.21 5.03
N ARG A 64 -16.36 -11.06 4.97
CA ARG A 64 -15.51 -10.89 6.15
C ARG A 64 -15.83 -9.59 6.93
N LEU A 65 -16.10 -8.49 6.23
CA LEU A 65 -16.55 -7.25 6.86
C LEU A 65 -17.91 -7.45 7.57
N SER A 66 -18.84 -8.14 6.93
CA SER A 66 -20.16 -8.44 7.52
C SER A 66 -20.04 -9.33 8.74
N GLN A 67 -19.17 -10.34 8.71
CA GLN A 67 -18.89 -11.21 9.88
C GLN A 67 -18.27 -10.42 11.04
N ALA A 68 -17.55 -9.34 10.77
CA ALA A 68 -17.03 -8.42 11.77
C ALA A 68 -18.10 -7.40 12.29
N GLY A 69 -19.36 -7.53 11.84
CA GLY A 69 -20.48 -6.70 12.30
C GLY A 69 -20.67 -5.40 11.52
N ILE A 70 -19.98 -5.21 10.39
CA ILE A 70 -20.11 -4.03 9.54
C ILE A 70 -21.30 -4.22 8.60
N ASN A 71 -22.24 -3.26 8.59
CA ASN A 71 -23.30 -3.23 7.58
C ASN A 71 -22.75 -2.68 6.26
N THR A 72 -22.19 -3.58 5.47
CA THR A 72 -21.49 -3.25 4.22
C THR A 72 -22.40 -2.56 3.20
N GLN A 73 -23.67 -2.97 3.10
CA GLN A 73 -24.63 -2.34 2.18
C GLN A 73 -24.90 -0.87 2.56
N ALA A 74 -25.15 -0.59 3.83
CA ALA A 74 -25.36 0.77 4.30
C ALA A 74 -24.09 1.62 4.15
N ALA A 75 -22.92 1.03 4.41
CA ALA A 75 -21.64 1.70 4.29
C ALA A 75 -21.31 2.08 2.83
N GLU A 76 -21.60 1.22 1.86
CA GLU A 76 -21.46 1.55 0.44
C GLU A 76 -22.46 2.62 0.00
N GLN A 77 -23.72 2.53 0.43
CA GLN A 77 -24.75 3.53 0.10
C GLN A 77 -24.44 4.92 0.66
N SER A 78 -23.82 5.00 1.84
CA SER A 78 -23.41 6.28 2.46
C SER A 78 -22.09 6.82 1.91
N GLY A 79 -21.34 6.04 1.14
CA GLY A 79 -19.97 6.37 0.70
C GLY A 79 -18.92 6.21 1.82
N GLN A 80 -19.26 5.61 2.95
CA GLN A 80 -18.28 5.28 4.01
C GLN A 80 -17.38 4.12 3.61
N LEU A 81 -17.87 3.18 2.80
CA LEU A 81 -17.10 2.11 2.19
C LEU A 81 -17.01 2.31 0.68
N GLU A 82 -15.79 2.42 0.19
CA GLU A 82 -15.49 2.48 -1.24
C GLU A 82 -14.60 1.30 -1.61
N LEU A 83 -15.05 0.46 -2.55
CA LEU A 83 -14.32 -0.70 -3.03
C LEU A 83 -14.05 -0.58 -4.52
N SER A 84 -12.79 -0.70 -4.90
CA SER A 84 -12.34 -0.79 -6.28
C SER A 84 -11.38 -1.98 -6.44
N THR A 85 -11.11 -2.39 -7.67
CA THR A 85 -10.02 -3.34 -7.90
C THR A 85 -8.70 -2.57 -8.07
N ASN A 86 -7.61 -3.17 -7.62
CA ASN A 86 -6.28 -2.62 -7.82
C ASN A 86 -5.94 -2.49 -9.32
N THR A 87 -6.36 -3.44 -10.16
CA THR A 87 -6.15 -3.39 -11.61
C THR A 87 -6.94 -2.27 -12.28
N ASP A 88 -8.20 -2.06 -11.92
CA ASP A 88 -9.00 -0.96 -12.48
C ASP A 88 -8.48 0.41 -12.06
N THR A 89 -7.83 0.49 -10.90
CA THR A 89 -7.26 1.72 -10.37
C THR A 89 -5.86 1.97 -10.92
N TYR A 90 -4.93 1.05 -10.71
CA TYR A 90 -3.52 1.23 -11.11
C TYR A 90 -3.30 1.03 -12.61
N LEU A 91 -4.05 0.11 -13.23
CA LEU A 91 -3.89 -0.30 -14.63
C LEU A 91 -5.10 0.08 -15.52
N SER A 92 -5.85 1.12 -15.18
CA SER A 92 -7.09 1.50 -15.86
C SER A 92 -6.95 1.64 -17.39
N ASP A 93 -5.78 2.05 -17.89
CA ASP A 93 -5.45 2.16 -19.32
C ASP A 93 -4.58 0.99 -19.83
N GLY A 94 -4.57 -0.13 -19.10
CA GLY A 94 -3.75 -1.29 -19.41
C GLY A 94 -2.27 -1.12 -19.08
N ARG A 95 -1.87 0.00 -18.46
CA ARG A 95 -0.51 0.26 -17.99
C ARG A 95 -0.51 1.08 -16.71
N PHE A 96 0.54 0.92 -15.94
CA PHE A 96 0.76 1.76 -14.76
C PHE A 96 1.34 3.12 -15.16
N ASP A 97 0.69 4.19 -14.68
CA ASP A 97 1.15 5.57 -14.86
C ASP A 97 1.28 6.22 -13.48
N GLN A 98 2.53 6.45 -13.06
CA GLN A 98 2.84 6.99 -11.74
C GLN A 98 2.28 8.39 -11.53
N ASP A 99 2.36 9.28 -12.54
CA ASP A 99 1.93 10.68 -12.40
C ASP A 99 0.41 10.76 -12.28
N ARG A 100 -0.32 9.95 -13.05
CA ARG A 100 -1.76 9.79 -12.91
C ARG A 100 -2.12 9.30 -11.50
N MET A 101 -1.42 8.28 -10.98
CA MET A 101 -1.72 7.74 -9.66
C MET A 101 -1.41 8.72 -8.52
N ILE A 102 -0.32 9.48 -8.64
CA ILE A 102 -0.04 10.57 -7.69
C ILE A 102 -1.17 11.60 -7.69
N ALA A 103 -1.67 11.98 -8.88
CA ALA A 103 -2.80 12.90 -8.99
C ALA A 103 -4.09 12.32 -8.36
N VAL A 104 -4.42 11.05 -8.63
CA VAL A 104 -5.57 10.35 -8.04
C VAL A 104 -5.49 10.34 -6.52
N PHE A 105 -4.35 9.98 -5.93
CA PHE A 105 -4.20 9.97 -4.48
C PHE A 105 -4.17 11.37 -3.86
N THR A 106 -3.64 12.37 -4.58
CA THR A 106 -3.70 13.76 -4.14
C THR A 106 -5.14 14.27 -4.11
N GLU A 107 -5.93 13.95 -5.13
CA GLU A 107 -7.35 14.30 -5.18
C GLU A 107 -8.15 13.58 -4.09
N LEU A 108 -7.89 12.28 -3.89
CA LEU A 108 -8.51 11.50 -2.83
C LEU A 108 -8.24 12.11 -1.44
N ALA A 109 -6.99 12.39 -1.13
CA ALA A 109 -6.59 12.98 0.14
C ALA A 109 -7.19 14.38 0.35
N SER A 110 -7.21 15.22 -0.69
CA SER A 110 -7.82 16.54 -0.65
C SER A 110 -9.34 16.48 -0.51
N GLY A 111 -10.00 15.57 -1.24
CA GLY A 111 -11.43 15.35 -1.15
C GLY A 111 -11.89 14.82 0.21
N ASN A 112 -11.06 14.03 0.88
CA ASN A 112 -11.32 13.56 2.22
C ASN A 112 -11.30 14.70 3.26
N ALA A 113 -10.41 15.68 3.09
CA ALA A 113 -10.32 16.84 3.98
C ALA A 113 -11.58 17.73 3.95
N GLU A 114 -12.31 17.74 2.84
CA GLU A 114 -13.55 18.51 2.64
C GLU A 114 -14.82 17.65 2.78
N GLY A 115 -14.67 16.33 2.89
CA GLY A 115 -15.75 15.36 2.92
C GLY A 115 -16.45 15.24 4.27
N PRO A 116 -17.50 14.40 4.35
CA PRO A 116 -18.25 14.17 5.58
C PRO A 116 -17.51 13.29 6.60
N TYR A 117 -16.40 12.67 6.19
CA TYR A 117 -15.63 11.76 7.04
C TYR A 117 -14.35 12.44 7.50
N PRO A 118 -14.02 12.38 8.81
CA PRO A 118 -12.88 13.10 9.37
C PRO A 118 -11.52 12.54 8.95
N LEU A 119 -11.49 11.27 8.49
CA LEU A 119 -10.28 10.55 8.13
C LEU A 119 -10.62 9.40 7.17
N SER A 120 -9.69 9.07 6.28
CA SER A 120 -9.76 7.84 5.48
C SER A 120 -8.74 6.81 5.93
N ARG A 121 -9.18 5.54 5.92
CA ARG A 121 -8.35 4.37 6.09
C ARG A 121 -8.30 3.63 4.75
N ILE A 122 -7.14 3.68 4.11
CA ILE A 122 -6.94 3.19 2.75
C ILE A 122 -6.12 1.90 2.82
N VAL A 123 -6.62 0.84 2.21
CA VAL A 123 -5.93 -0.47 2.11
C VAL A 123 -5.78 -0.81 0.64
N CYS A 124 -4.53 -0.94 0.18
CA CYS A 124 -4.20 -1.19 -1.21
C CYS A 124 -3.49 -2.55 -1.36
N HIS A 125 -4.10 -3.51 -2.04
CA HIS A 125 -3.42 -4.73 -2.44
C HIS A 125 -2.52 -4.47 -3.64
N MET A 126 -1.22 -4.77 -3.51
CA MET A 126 -0.19 -4.42 -4.48
C MET A 126 0.18 -5.55 -5.43
N ASP A 127 -0.54 -6.66 -5.39
CA ASP A 127 -0.26 -7.88 -6.15
C ASP A 127 -0.27 -7.68 -7.67
N TRP A 128 -0.98 -6.67 -8.17
CA TRP A 128 -1.00 -6.30 -9.60
C TRP A 128 0.40 -6.07 -10.18
N ALA A 129 1.35 -5.65 -9.36
CA ALA A 129 2.71 -5.35 -9.82
C ALA A 129 3.60 -6.60 -9.92
N ALA A 130 3.18 -7.73 -9.33
CA ALA A 130 3.97 -8.97 -9.35
C ALA A 130 4.05 -9.63 -10.72
N ASP A 131 3.12 -9.32 -11.63
CA ASP A 131 3.01 -9.94 -12.95
C ASP A 131 4.06 -9.46 -13.98
N GLY A 132 4.97 -8.56 -13.60
CA GLY A 132 6.01 -8.09 -14.51
C GLY A 132 7.10 -7.22 -13.88
N ARG A 133 8.36 -7.43 -14.28
CA ARG A 133 9.51 -6.67 -13.73
C ARG A 133 9.42 -5.15 -13.96
N SER A 134 8.83 -4.70 -15.05
CA SER A 134 8.62 -3.28 -15.33
C SER A 134 7.64 -2.67 -14.34
N HIS A 135 6.56 -3.38 -14.03
CA HIS A 135 5.56 -2.92 -13.06
C HIS A 135 6.14 -2.81 -11.65
N VAL A 136 6.97 -3.78 -11.23
CA VAL A 136 7.65 -3.73 -9.93
C VAL A 136 8.52 -2.49 -9.79
N ALA A 137 9.32 -2.17 -10.82
CA ALA A 137 10.20 -1.02 -10.77
C ALA A 137 9.43 0.31 -10.71
N ASP A 138 8.37 0.42 -11.47
CA ASP A 138 7.50 1.60 -11.49
C ASP A 138 6.71 1.72 -10.17
N LEU A 139 6.29 0.59 -9.60
CA LEU A 139 5.68 0.55 -8.26
C LEU A 139 6.65 1.09 -7.20
N ILE A 140 7.90 0.62 -7.16
CA ILE A 140 8.89 1.04 -6.17
C ILE A 140 9.16 2.56 -6.25
N GLU A 141 9.28 3.12 -7.46
CA GLU A 141 9.39 4.57 -7.63
C GLU A 141 8.14 5.31 -7.13
N PHE A 142 6.96 4.79 -7.44
CA PHE A 142 5.69 5.35 -7.01
C PHE A 142 5.57 5.34 -5.49
N GLU A 143 5.89 4.23 -4.81
CA GLU A 143 5.83 4.11 -3.35
C GLU A 143 6.74 5.12 -2.64
N ALA A 144 7.90 5.40 -3.22
CA ALA A 144 8.77 6.45 -2.71
C ALA A 144 8.14 7.85 -2.89
N ARG A 145 7.60 8.15 -4.08
CA ARG A 145 7.03 9.45 -4.44
C ARG A 145 5.75 9.78 -3.67
N VAL A 146 4.89 8.79 -3.45
CA VAL A 146 3.59 8.99 -2.79
C VAL A 146 3.72 9.35 -1.30
N ASN A 147 4.89 9.13 -0.68
CA ASN A 147 5.17 9.61 0.67
C ASN A 147 5.00 11.14 0.81
N ASP A 148 5.33 11.90 -0.25
CA ASP A 148 5.18 13.36 -0.23
C ASP A 148 3.71 13.77 -0.14
N VAL A 149 2.81 13.00 -0.78
CA VAL A 149 1.36 13.20 -0.66
C VAL A 149 0.92 12.90 0.78
N TRP A 150 1.20 11.70 1.28
CA TRP A 150 0.74 11.26 2.59
C TRP A 150 1.37 12.01 3.76
N SER A 151 2.52 12.64 3.58
CA SER A 151 3.15 13.48 4.61
C SER A 151 2.35 14.75 4.94
N GLN A 152 1.46 15.16 4.05
CA GLN A 152 0.67 16.39 4.16
C GLN A 152 -0.77 16.12 4.66
N HIS A 153 -1.17 14.86 4.78
CA HIS A 153 -2.51 14.43 5.16
C HIS A 153 -2.50 13.49 6.37
N ASP A 154 -3.62 13.46 7.08
CA ASP A 154 -3.79 12.60 8.27
C ASP A 154 -4.34 11.20 7.92
N ASP A 155 -4.65 10.94 6.66
CA ASP A 155 -5.14 9.64 6.19
C ASP A 155 -4.12 8.52 6.45
N VAL A 156 -4.63 7.30 6.66
CA VAL A 156 -3.78 6.12 6.84
C VAL A 156 -3.80 5.28 5.58
N VAL A 157 -2.63 4.97 5.06
CA VAL A 157 -2.47 4.13 3.87
C VAL A 157 -1.65 2.90 4.20
N ILE A 158 -2.22 1.73 3.91
CA ILE A 158 -1.58 0.44 4.10
C ILE A 158 -1.43 -0.23 2.73
N CYS A 159 -0.19 -0.39 2.26
CA CYS A 159 0.16 -1.12 1.05
C CYS A 159 0.42 -2.58 1.41
N VAL A 160 -0.43 -3.49 0.94
CA VAL A 160 -0.44 -4.92 1.29
C VAL A 160 0.31 -5.71 0.23
N TYR A 161 1.29 -6.49 0.68
CA TYR A 161 2.15 -7.33 -0.15
C TYR A 161 2.06 -8.79 0.27
N ASP A 162 1.70 -9.67 -0.66
CA ASP A 162 1.79 -11.12 -0.49
C ASP A 162 3.25 -11.58 -0.71
N LEU A 163 3.90 -12.04 0.35
CA LEU A 163 5.30 -12.49 0.31
C LEU A 163 5.55 -13.65 -0.66
N ALA A 164 4.51 -14.41 -1.02
CA ALA A 164 4.64 -15.48 -2.02
C ALA A 164 4.77 -14.95 -3.45
N LYS A 165 4.40 -13.69 -3.71
CA LYS A 165 4.37 -13.09 -5.06
C LYS A 165 5.58 -12.20 -5.36
N PHE A 166 6.25 -11.69 -4.34
CA PHE A 166 7.37 -10.76 -4.51
C PHE A 166 8.71 -11.38 -4.11
N GLY A 167 9.75 -11.14 -4.91
CA GLY A 167 11.11 -11.54 -4.59
C GLY A 167 11.71 -10.73 -3.45
N GLY A 168 12.73 -11.26 -2.80
CA GLY A 168 13.36 -10.63 -1.64
C GLY A 168 13.98 -9.25 -1.94
N ASP A 169 14.47 -9.01 -3.14
CA ASP A 169 14.95 -7.71 -3.61
C ASP A 169 13.85 -6.65 -3.63
N THR A 170 12.67 -7.02 -4.17
CA THR A 170 11.48 -6.16 -4.18
C THR A 170 11.00 -5.85 -2.75
N VAL A 171 10.92 -6.86 -1.89
CA VAL A 171 10.53 -6.69 -0.48
C VAL A 171 11.45 -5.71 0.24
N VAL A 172 12.76 -5.79 0.01
CA VAL A 172 13.74 -4.85 0.59
C VAL A 172 13.54 -3.43 0.07
N ASP A 173 13.33 -3.24 -1.24
CA ASP A 173 13.13 -1.91 -1.80
C ASP A 173 11.79 -1.29 -1.37
N VAL A 174 10.71 -2.08 -1.31
CA VAL A 174 9.43 -1.65 -0.74
C VAL A 174 9.60 -1.25 0.73
N MET A 175 10.29 -2.05 1.53
CA MET A 175 10.54 -1.73 2.93
C MET A 175 11.32 -0.41 3.05
N ARG A 176 12.33 -0.18 2.22
CA ARG A 176 13.13 1.05 2.23
C ARG A 176 12.34 2.30 1.82
N SER A 177 11.23 2.15 1.11
CA SER A 177 10.37 3.27 0.68
C SER A 177 9.27 3.63 1.70
N HIS A 178 9.05 2.85 2.77
CA HIS A 178 7.96 3.07 3.73
C HIS A 178 8.48 3.40 5.14
N PRO A 179 7.96 4.44 5.79
CA PRO A 179 8.37 4.82 7.14
C PRO A 179 7.90 3.85 8.24
N LEU A 180 6.86 3.06 7.96
CA LEU A 180 6.29 2.07 8.87
C LEU A 180 6.16 0.71 8.17
N VAL A 181 6.33 -0.37 8.92
CA VAL A 181 6.19 -1.74 8.41
C VAL A 181 5.39 -2.61 9.36
N VAL A 182 4.48 -3.41 8.80
CA VAL A 182 3.86 -4.55 9.49
C VAL A 182 4.53 -5.82 9.00
N ILE A 183 5.13 -6.54 9.90
CA ILE A 183 5.77 -7.84 9.65
C ILE A 183 5.49 -8.79 10.81
N GLY A 184 5.14 -10.05 10.53
CA GLY A 184 4.73 -11.01 11.55
C GLY A 184 3.51 -10.53 12.37
N GLY A 185 2.65 -9.70 11.80
CA GLY A 185 1.46 -9.15 12.44
C GLY A 185 1.73 -8.02 13.45
N ILE A 186 2.93 -7.47 13.49
CA ILE A 186 3.35 -6.40 14.40
C ILE A 186 3.74 -5.17 13.59
N LEU A 187 3.26 -3.98 14.01
CA LEU A 187 3.68 -2.70 13.45
C LEU A 187 5.01 -2.26 14.07
N HIS A 188 5.93 -1.82 13.23
CA HIS A 188 7.21 -1.25 13.64
C HIS A 188 7.45 0.10 12.97
N GLU A 189 8.11 1.03 13.67
CA GLU A 189 8.85 2.09 13.01
C GLU A 189 9.97 1.45 12.20
N ASN A 190 10.09 1.86 10.94
CA ASN A 190 10.99 1.17 10.01
C ASN A 190 12.39 1.79 10.02
N PRO A 191 13.40 1.14 10.62
CA PRO A 191 14.77 1.66 10.66
C PRO A 191 15.47 1.64 9.29
N PHE A 192 14.90 0.93 8.31
CA PHE A 192 15.44 0.84 6.95
C PHE A 192 14.86 1.90 6.00
N PHE A 193 13.90 2.70 6.47
CA PHE A 193 13.32 3.76 5.66
C PHE A 193 14.38 4.77 5.21
N VAL A 194 14.36 5.06 3.91
CA VAL A 194 15.21 6.06 3.27
C VAL A 194 14.34 7.21 2.79
N PRO A 195 14.71 8.48 3.07
CA PRO A 195 13.95 9.63 2.57
C PRO A 195 13.73 9.55 1.05
N PRO A 196 12.53 9.92 0.52
CA PRO A 196 12.17 9.70 -0.88
C PRO A 196 13.20 10.17 -1.91
N ALA A 197 13.73 11.39 -1.75
CA ALA A 197 14.71 11.94 -2.70
C ALA A 197 15.99 11.10 -2.78
N GLN A 198 16.53 10.70 -1.61
CA GLN A 198 17.73 9.85 -1.54
C GLN A 198 17.45 8.45 -2.10
N PHE A 199 16.31 7.87 -1.73
CA PHE A 199 15.92 6.54 -2.21
C PHE A 199 15.80 6.50 -3.74
N LEU A 200 15.13 7.50 -4.35
CA LEU A 200 14.95 7.58 -5.79
C LEU A 200 16.28 7.74 -6.54
N GLU A 201 17.20 8.52 -6.00
CA GLU A 201 18.53 8.68 -6.58
C GLU A 201 19.30 7.33 -6.59
N GLU A 202 19.32 6.64 -5.45
CA GLU A 202 19.96 5.33 -5.32
C GLU A 202 19.30 4.27 -6.22
N PHE A 203 17.97 4.23 -6.24
CA PHE A 203 17.20 3.25 -7.00
C PHE A 203 17.41 3.42 -8.52
N ARG A 204 17.34 4.66 -9.02
CA ARG A 204 17.58 4.98 -10.44
C ARG A 204 19.02 4.71 -10.86
N SER A 205 19.97 5.00 -9.99
CA SER A 205 21.39 4.69 -10.24
C SER A 205 21.64 3.19 -10.35
N ARG A 206 21.03 2.38 -9.49
CA ARG A 206 21.11 0.91 -9.57
C ARG A 206 20.51 0.37 -10.87
N ARG A 207 19.36 0.92 -11.30
CA ARG A 207 18.72 0.52 -12.57
C ARG A 207 19.57 0.89 -13.79
N ALA A 208 20.19 2.07 -13.81
CA ALA A 208 21.02 2.53 -14.91
C ALA A 208 22.33 1.73 -15.03
N ALA A 209 22.87 1.24 -13.91
CA ALA A 209 24.10 0.43 -13.90
C ALA A 209 23.91 -1.01 -14.41
N GLY A 210 22.66 -1.41 -14.73
CA GLY A 210 22.32 -2.81 -14.93
C GLY A 210 22.36 -3.57 -13.60
N SER A 211 21.44 -4.52 -13.38
CA SER A 211 21.44 -5.28 -12.12
C SER A 211 22.83 -5.92 -11.91
N PRO A 212 23.50 -5.72 -10.74
CA PRO A 212 24.80 -6.34 -10.48
C PRO A 212 24.75 -7.88 -10.39
N TRP A 213 23.58 -8.47 -10.61
CA TRP A 213 23.32 -9.92 -10.54
C TRP A 213 23.04 -10.58 -11.89
N THR A 214 23.23 -9.88 -13.02
CA THR A 214 23.38 -10.60 -14.30
C THR A 214 24.76 -11.26 -14.28
N CYS A 215 24.82 -12.55 -14.00
CA CYS A 215 25.97 -13.35 -14.40
C CYS A 215 26.25 -13.04 -15.87
N SER A 216 27.39 -12.42 -16.16
CA SER A 216 27.93 -12.43 -17.49
C SER A 216 27.96 -13.91 -17.92
N GLU A 217 27.25 -14.23 -18.99
CA GLU A 217 27.44 -15.52 -19.68
C GLU A 217 28.95 -15.64 -19.94
N VAL A 218 29.54 -16.62 -19.29
CA VAL A 218 30.90 -17.02 -19.64
C VAL A 218 30.77 -17.61 -21.03
N GLU A 219 31.18 -16.84 -22.06
CA GLU A 219 31.40 -17.38 -23.37
C GLU A 219 32.45 -18.49 -23.20
N ASN A 220 31.99 -19.72 -23.27
CA ASN A 220 32.87 -20.85 -23.47
C ASN A 220 33.46 -20.72 -24.90
N ASP A 221 34.64 -20.15 -25.00
CA ASP A 221 35.47 -20.24 -26.17
C ASP A 221 35.98 -21.69 -26.23
N ASP A 222 35.19 -22.57 -26.83
CA ASP A 222 35.65 -23.90 -27.27
C ASP A 222 36.51 -23.72 -28.51
N GLY A 223 37.76 -23.26 -28.28
CA GLY A 223 38.82 -23.29 -29.24
C GLY A 223 39.22 -24.72 -29.56
N THR A 224 38.90 -25.15 -30.76
CA THR A 224 39.43 -26.34 -31.46
C THR A 224 40.94 -26.48 -31.37
#